data_c67cf15ade09c3a0c9fcf0bd31c94322
#
_entry.id   c67cf15ade09c3a0c9fcf0bd31c94322
#
_cell.length_a   1.000
_cell.length_b   1.000
_cell.length_c   1.000
_cell.angle_alpha   90.00
_cell.angle_beta   90.00
_cell.angle_gamma   90.00
#
_symmetry.space_group_name_H-M   'P 1'
#
loop_
_entity.id
_entity.type
_entity.pdbx_description
1 polymer ?
#
loop_
_entity_poly.entity_id
_entity_poly.type
_entity_poly.pdbx_seq_one_letter_code
_entity_poly.pdbx_strand_id
1 'polypeptide(L)'
;MLQENLIKMYEASFRENHNLPALSDYFSKETLTYLQMAEQVARLHLLYDKLGIKQGDKIALIGRNNINWCVTYIATITYGAVIVPILQDFNPSDVENIVTHSESKYLFAGEIYWQTLDSDRMPELDAAVTIDKFKVVYEKEGYTAMSEAMASLDATFAETYPQGFSTADIKYNDVPNESMILLNYTSGTTGSSKGVMLSVNNLTGNMV
;
A
#
# COMPACT_ATOMS: atom_id res chain seq x y z
N MET A 1 16.05 12.65 18.93
CA MET A 1 14.85 12.41 18.10
C MET A 1 15.13 13.06 16.76
N LEU A 2 14.99 12.34 15.65
CA LEU A 2 15.17 12.92 14.31
C LEU A 2 14.10 14.01 14.11
N GLN A 3 14.48 15.12 13.49
CA GLN A 3 13.54 16.19 13.12
C GLN A 3 12.92 15.92 11.76
N GLU A 4 13.62 15.17 10.92
CA GLU A 4 13.16 14.75 9.61
C GLU A 4 12.01 13.74 9.73
N ASN A 5 11.14 13.76 8.72
CA ASN A 5 9.99 12.86 8.63
C ASN A 5 9.95 12.25 7.21
N LEU A 6 9.98 10.94 7.12
CA LEU A 6 9.98 10.18 5.86
C LEU A 6 8.87 10.62 4.90
N ILE A 7 7.65 10.84 5.43
CA ILE A 7 6.50 11.19 4.60
C ILE A 7 6.69 12.57 3.97
N LYS A 8 7.21 13.53 4.77
CA LYS A 8 7.52 14.88 4.27
C LYS A 8 8.70 14.86 3.29
N MET A 9 9.67 13.96 3.49
CA MET A 9 10.78 13.77 2.53
C MET A 9 10.26 13.23 1.19
N TYR A 10 9.33 12.26 1.18
CA TYR A 10 8.67 11.81 -0.05
C TYR A 10 7.89 12.95 -0.71
N GLU A 11 7.10 13.71 0.06
CA GLU A 11 6.33 14.83 -0.47
C GLU A 11 7.23 15.87 -1.16
N ALA A 12 8.32 16.28 -0.52
CA ALA A 12 9.29 17.23 -1.07
C ALA A 12 9.98 16.66 -2.32
N SER A 13 10.52 15.44 -2.22
CA SER A 13 11.23 14.78 -3.32
C SER A 13 10.35 14.61 -4.55
N PHE A 14 9.09 14.22 -4.38
CA PHE A 14 8.17 14.02 -5.50
C PHE A 14 7.82 15.32 -6.19
N ARG A 15 7.69 16.43 -5.45
CA ARG A 15 7.48 17.77 -6.02
C ARG A 15 8.70 18.28 -6.78
N GLU A 16 9.87 18.17 -6.16
CA GLU A 16 11.12 18.69 -6.72
C GLU A 16 11.55 17.94 -7.97
N ASN A 17 11.35 16.61 -7.99
CA ASN A 17 11.81 15.74 -9.05
C ASN A 17 10.68 15.30 -10.02
N HIS A 18 9.55 15.99 -10.03
CA HIS A 18 8.30 15.56 -10.66
C HIS A 18 8.43 15.06 -12.11
N ASN A 19 9.33 15.62 -12.90
CA ASN A 19 9.57 15.25 -14.31
C ASN A 19 10.62 14.13 -14.49
N LEU A 20 11.33 13.74 -13.43
CA LEU A 20 12.34 12.69 -13.52
C LEU A 20 11.68 11.30 -13.48
N PRO A 21 12.31 10.28 -14.09
CA PRO A 21 11.89 8.89 -13.91
C PRO A 21 11.99 8.48 -12.43
N ALA A 22 10.90 7.94 -11.89
CA ALA A 22 10.82 7.44 -10.52
C ALA A 22 10.93 5.91 -10.46
N LEU A 23 10.18 5.23 -11.29
CA LEU A 23 10.10 3.75 -11.35
C LEU A 23 10.13 3.29 -12.80
N SER A 24 10.85 2.21 -13.06
CA SER A 24 10.81 1.51 -14.34
C SER A 24 10.62 0.01 -14.10
N ASP A 25 9.67 -0.58 -14.81
CA ASP A 25 9.45 -2.02 -14.76
C ASP A 25 10.23 -2.71 -15.87
N TYR A 26 11.03 -3.71 -15.50
CA TYR A 26 11.89 -4.41 -16.45
C TYR A 26 11.10 -5.22 -17.49
N PHE A 27 9.97 -5.78 -17.10
CA PHE A 27 9.19 -6.68 -17.96
C PHE A 27 8.22 -5.90 -18.85
N SER A 28 7.42 -5.00 -18.30
CA SER A 28 6.47 -4.19 -19.07
C SER A 28 7.14 -3.07 -19.88
N LYS A 29 8.38 -2.70 -19.53
CA LYS A 29 9.10 -1.53 -20.06
C LYS A 29 8.42 -0.20 -19.75
N GLU A 30 7.45 -0.20 -18.87
CA GLU A 30 6.79 0.99 -18.39
C GLU A 30 7.74 1.79 -17.49
N THR A 31 7.69 3.12 -17.61
CA THR A 31 8.41 4.04 -16.73
C THR A 31 7.46 5.12 -16.26
N LEU A 32 7.37 5.33 -14.97
CA LEU A 32 6.63 6.45 -14.37
C LEU A 32 7.59 7.56 -13.95
N THR A 33 7.20 8.80 -14.18
CA THR A 33 7.81 9.95 -13.52
C THR A 33 7.33 10.04 -12.06
N TYR A 34 8.02 10.85 -11.24
CA TYR A 34 7.57 11.12 -9.87
C TYR A 34 6.16 11.71 -9.83
N LEU A 35 5.79 12.58 -10.80
CA LEU A 35 4.43 13.12 -10.88
C LEU A 35 3.40 12.03 -11.18
N GLN A 36 3.67 11.16 -12.15
CA GLN A 36 2.78 10.05 -12.47
C GLN A 36 2.64 9.06 -11.33
N MET A 37 3.74 8.79 -10.61
CA MET A 37 3.70 7.97 -9.40
C MET A 37 2.87 8.62 -8.30
N ALA A 38 3.03 9.94 -8.08
CA ALA A 38 2.23 10.69 -7.10
C ALA A 38 0.73 10.70 -7.46
N GLU A 39 0.40 10.78 -8.74
CA GLU A 39 -0.99 10.67 -9.21
C GLU A 39 -1.59 9.31 -8.85
N GLN A 40 -0.86 8.21 -9.09
CA GLN A 40 -1.33 6.87 -8.71
C GLN A 40 -1.45 6.71 -7.19
N VAL A 41 -0.53 7.29 -6.41
CA VAL A 41 -0.63 7.36 -4.94
C VAL A 41 -1.89 8.10 -4.51
N ALA A 42 -2.19 9.26 -5.13
CA ALA A 42 -3.39 10.03 -4.83
C ALA A 42 -4.69 9.26 -5.15
N ARG A 43 -4.71 8.48 -6.22
CA ARG A 43 -5.83 7.57 -6.54
C ARG A 43 -6.07 6.54 -5.43
N LEU A 44 -5.00 5.93 -4.92
CA LEU A 44 -5.14 4.98 -3.80
C LEU A 44 -5.53 5.68 -2.49
N HIS A 45 -5.09 6.93 -2.24
CA HIS A 45 -5.57 7.70 -1.09
C HIS A 45 -7.08 7.94 -1.17
N LEU A 46 -7.61 8.31 -2.34
CA LEU A 46 -9.06 8.45 -2.53
C LEU A 46 -9.82 7.13 -2.35
N LEU A 47 -9.22 6.01 -2.78
CA LEU A 47 -9.78 4.67 -2.49
C LEU A 47 -9.83 4.41 -0.98
N TYR A 48 -8.74 4.70 -0.26
CA TYR A 48 -8.66 4.50 1.19
C TYR A 48 -9.65 5.39 1.95
N ASP A 49 -9.85 6.63 1.49
CA ASP A 49 -10.87 7.53 2.05
C ASP A 49 -12.28 6.95 1.89
N LYS A 50 -12.61 6.43 0.69
CA LYS A 50 -13.91 5.79 0.42
C LYS A 50 -14.15 4.54 1.27
N LEU A 51 -13.10 3.76 1.53
CA LEU A 51 -13.15 2.58 2.39
C LEU A 51 -13.17 2.93 3.89
N GLY A 52 -12.99 4.21 4.23
CA GLY A 52 -12.95 4.66 5.61
C GLY A 52 -11.73 4.20 6.40
N ILE A 53 -10.63 3.86 5.70
CA ILE A 53 -9.35 3.46 6.32
C ILE A 53 -8.85 4.59 7.23
N LYS A 54 -8.32 4.23 8.37
CA LYS A 54 -7.78 5.16 9.36
C LYS A 54 -6.28 5.01 9.50
N GLN A 55 -5.64 6.04 10.04
CA GLN A 55 -4.24 5.95 10.44
C GLN A 55 -4.05 4.76 11.40
N GLY A 56 -3.06 3.91 11.10
CA GLY A 56 -2.75 2.71 11.87
C GLY A 56 -3.51 1.45 11.44
N ASP A 57 -4.51 1.55 10.56
CA ASP A 57 -5.12 0.36 9.95
C ASP A 57 -4.09 -0.38 9.08
N LYS A 58 -4.15 -1.71 9.07
CA LYS A 58 -3.16 -2.53 8.36
C LYS A 58 -3.67 -2.94 6.99
N ILE A 59 -2.78 -2.84 6.02
CA ILE A 59 -2.98 -3.27 4.63
C ILE A 59 -1.88 -4.25 4.26
N ALA A 60 -2.23 -5.48 3.95
CA ALA A 60 -1.28 -6.50 3.52
C ALA A 60 -0.94 -6.36 2.04
N LEU A 61 0.31 -6.65 1.70
CA LEU A 61 0.82 -6.55 0.33
C LEU A 61 1.74 -7.74 0.03
N ILE A 62 1.39 -8.54 -0.97
CA ILE A 62 2.22 -9.66 -1.46
C ILE A 62 2.31 -9.64 -2.98
N GLY A 63 3.50 -9.83 -3.52
CA GLY A 63 3.70 -9.92 -4.96
C GLY A 63 5.14 -9.68 -5.37
N ARG A 64 5.41 -9.88 -6.65
CA ARG A 64 6.69 -9.46 -7.22
C ARG A 64 6.79 -7.94 -7.21
N ASN A 65 7.99 -7.45 -6.97
CA ASN A 65 8.28 -6.02 -7.06
C ASN A 65 8.00 -5.54 -8.49
N ASN A 66 7.01 -4.70 -8.62
CA ASN A 66 6.63 -4.00 -9.85
C ASN A 66 6.18 -2.58 -9.51
N ILE A 67 5.79 -1.79 -10.50
CA ILE A 67 5.34 -0.41 -10.31
C ILE A 67 4.18 -0.36 -9.32
N ASN A 68 3.15 -1.18 -9.50
CA ASN A 68 1.95 -1.16 -8.66
C ASN A 68 2.23 -1.60 -7.22
N TRP A 69 3.18 -2.53 -7.02
CA TRP A 69 3.66 -2.89 -5.68
C TRP A 69 4.26 -1.68 -4.96
N CYS A 70 5.15 -0.96 -5.65
CA CYS A 70 5.78 0.25 -5.09
C CYS A 70 4.76 1.36 -4.82
N VAL A 71 3.84 1.58 -5.76
CA VAL A 71 2.75 2.57 -5.60
C VAL A 71 1.88 2.23 -4.40
N THR A 72 1.46 0.96 -4.24
CA THR A 72 0.64 0.51 -3.10
C THR A 72 1.40 0.69 -1.78
N TYR A 73 2.69 0.34 -1.75
CA TYR A 73 3.53 0.53 -0.57
C TYR A 73 3.62 2.02 -0.17
N ILE A 74 3.98 2.89 -1.11
CA ILE A 74 4.12 4.33 -0.86
C ILE A 74 2.76 4.95 -0.50
N ALA A 75 1.69 4.59 -1.20
CA ALA A 75 0.35 5.09 -0.89
C ALA A 75 -0.06 4.74 0.54
N THR A 76 0.18 3.50 0.97
CA THR A 76 -0.19 3.05 2.31
C THR A 76 0.54 3.83 3.40
N ILE A 77 1.88 3.96 3.29
CA ILE A 77 2.66 4.66 4.32
C ILE A 77 2.42 6.17 4.32
N THR A 78 2.23 6.79 3.14
CA THR A 78 1.97 8.23 3.03
C THR A 78 0.54 8.62 3.40
N TYR A 79 -0.38 7.65 3.41
CA TYR A 79 -1.71 7.79 3.98
C TYR A 79 -1.70 7.74 5.52
N GLY A 80 -0.69 7.08 6.10
CA GLY A 80 -0.58 6.82 7.53
C GLY A 80 -1.16 5.48 7.96
N ALA A 81 -1.56 4.64 7.01
CA ALA A 81 -1.88 3.25 7.27
C ALA A 81 -0.59 2.42 7.42
N VAL A 82 -0.68 1.27 8.06
CA VAL A 82 0.45 0.36 8.28
C VAL A 82 0.54 -0.62 7.12
N ILE A 83 1.62 -0.56 6.37
CA ILE A 83 1.88 -1.56 5.35
C ILE A 83 2.41 -2.86 5.99
N VAL A 84 1.88 -3.99 5.54
CA VAL A 84 2.32 -5.34 5.93
C VAL A 84 2.86 -6.04 4.68
N PRO A 85 4.12 -5.77 4.29
CA PRO A 85 4.71 -6.41 3.13
C PRO A 85 5.06 -7.85 3.46
N ILE A 86 4.58 -8.79 2.65
CA ILE A 86 4.79 -10.22 2.79
C ILE A 86 5.73 -10.69 1.70
N LEU A 87 6.79 -11.39 2.08
CA LEU A 87 7.75 -11.93 1.13
C LEU A 87 7.07 -12.98 0.22
N GLN A 88 7.37 -12.91 -1.06
CA GLN A 88 6.81 -13.80 -2.07
C GLN A 88 7.17 -15.28 -1.87
N ASP A 89 8.22 -15.57 -1.09
CA ASP A 89 8.73 -16.91 -0.85
C ASP A 89 8.07 -17.59 0.37
N PHE A 90 7.16 -16.90 1.08
CA PHE A 90 6.34 -17.51 2.12
C PHE A 90 5.35 -18.50 1.49
N ASN A 91 5.13 -19.63 2.15
CA ASN A 91 4.10 -20.55 1.71
C ASN A 91 2.68 -19.98 1.97
N PRO A 92 1.64 -20.47 1.28
CA PRO A 92 0.29 -19.91 1.41
C PRO A 92 -0.23 -19.86 2.85
N SER A 93 0.02 -20.90 3.66
CA SER A 93 -0.45 -20.91 5.05
C SER A 93 0.26 -19.88 5.93
N ASP A 94 1.52 -19.54 5.66
CA ASP A 94 2.21 -18.47 6.37
C ASP A 94 1.66 -17.10 5.96
N VAL A 95 1.35 -16.90 4.66
CA VAL A 95 0.71 -15.68 4.18
C VAL A 95 -0.64 -15.46 4.86
N GLU A 96 -1.50 -16.49 4.89
CA GLU A 96 -2.81 -16.45 5.55
C GLU A 96 -2.70 -16.14 7.05
N ASN A 97 -1.75 -16.77 7.72
CA ASN A 97 -1.45 -16.51 9.13
C ASN A 97 -0.98 -15.07 9.36
N ILE A 98 -0.15 -14.52 8.47
CA ILE A 98 0.34 -13.13 8.57
C ILE A 98 -0.83 -12.16 8.38
N VAL A 99 -1.68 -12.36 7.37
CA VAL A 99 -2.86 -11.51 7.14
C VAL A 99 -3.77 -11.50 8.37
N THR A 100 -4.04 -12.68 8.94
CA THR A 100 -4.88 -12.85 10.14
C THR A 100 -4.21 -12.24 11.38
N HIS A 101 -2.94 -12.56 11.64
CA HIS A 101 -2.22 -12.08 12.83
C HIS A 101 -2.00 -10.57 12.80
N SER A 102 -1.80 -9.98 11.62
CA SER A 102 -1.69 -8.53 11.46
C SER A 102 -3.04 -7.82 11.55
N GLU A 103 -4.16 -8.55 11.54
CA GLU A 103 -5.52 -8.00 11.46
C GLU A 103 -5.71 -7.11 10.21
N SER A 104 -5.06 -7.50 9.09
CA SER A 104 -5.20 -6.77 7.84
C SER A 104 -6.57 -6.99 7.23
N LYS A 105 -7.33 -5.91 7.04
CA LYS A 105 -8.67 -5.96 6.43
C LYS A 105 -8.61 -5.99 4.90
N TYR A 106 -7.53 -5.52 4.32
CA TYR A 106 -7.33 -5.46 2.88
C TYR A 106 -6.03 -6.13 2.49
N LEU A 107 -6.08 -6.90 1.42
CA LEU A 107 -4.92 -7.56 0.83
C LEU A 107 -4.74 -7.11 -0.62
N PHE A 108 -3.60 -6.51 -0.93
CA PHE A 108 -3.15 -6.31 -2.30
C PHE A 108 -2.20 -7.44 -2.66
N ALA A 109 -2.57 -8.27 -3.64
CA ALA A 109 -1.83 -9.48 -3.99
C ALA A 109 -1.54 -9.57 -5.49
N GLY A 110 -0.37 -10.07 -5.88
CA GLY A 110 -0.17 -10.54 -7.24
C GLY A 110 -1.14 -11.68 -7.56
N GLU A 111 -1.68 -11.71 -8.77
CA GLU A 111 -2.74 -12.66 -9.16
C GLU A 111 -2.34 -14.12 -8.87
N ILE A 112 -1.10 -14.49 -9.19
CA ILE A 112 -0.57 -15.84 -8.95
C ILE A 112 -0.50 -16.23 -7.46
N TYR A 113 -0.30 -15.26 -6.56
CA TYR A 113 -0.29 -15.51 -5.11
C TYR A 113 -1.70 -15.65 -4.60
N TRP A 114 -2.61 -14.74 -4.97
CA TRP A 114 -4.02 -14.83 -4.57
C TRP A 114 -4.64 -16.18 -4.88
N GLN A 115 -4.36 -16.74 -6.06
CA GLN A 115 -4.89 -18.04 -6.48
C GLN A 115 -4.47 -19.21 -5.60
N THR A 116 -3.47 -19.05 -4.74
CA THR A 116 -2.99 -20.08 -3.81
C THR A 116 -3.51 -19.93 -2.39
N LEU A 117 -4.21 -18.82 -2.09
CA LEU A 117 -4.69 -18.48 -0.75
C LEU A 117 -6.14 -18.96 -0.56
N ASP A 118 -6.44 -19.31 0.69
CA ASP A 118 -7.79 -19.67 1.15
C ASP A 118 -8.36 -18.52 1.99
N SER A 119 -9.36 -17.81 1.45
CA SER A 119 -10.00 -16.69 2.14
C SER A 119 -10.68 -17.07 3.45
N ASP A 120 -11.16 -18.33 3.58
CA ASP A 120 -11.79 -18.81 4.81
C ASP A 120 -10.82 -18.86 5.99
N ARG A 121 -9.52 -18.88 5.71
CA ARG A 121 -8.46 -18.85 6.72
C ARG A 121 -8.03 -17.42 7.11
N MET A 122 -8.64 -16.41 6.52
CA MET A 122 -8.38 -14.99 6.77
C MET A 122 -9.66 -14.26 7.19
N PRO A 123 -10.25 -14.59 8.37
CA PRO A 123 -11.58 -14.14 8.76
C PRO A 123 -11.74 -12.63 8.90
N GLU A 124 -10.63 -11.91 9.13
CA GLU A 124 -10.61 -10.44 9.24
C GLU A 124 -10.49 -9.73 7.88
N LEU A 125 -10.24 -10.49 6.80
CA LEU A 125 -10.09 -9.92 5.46
C LEU A 125 -11.46 -9.51 4.90
N ASP A 126 -11.65 -8.22 4.65
CA ASP A 126 -12.87 -7.69 4.05
C ASP A 126 -12.82 -7.75 2.53
N ALA A 127 -11.65 -7.48 1.92
CA ALA A 127 -11.48 -7.57 0.46
C ALA A 127 -10.02 -7.82 0.03
N ALA A 128 -9.87 -8.41 -1.18
CA ALA A 128 -8.58 -8.54 -1.86
C ALA A 128 -8.62 -7.96 -3.28
N VAL A 129 -7.51 -7.31 -3.65
CA VAL A 129 -7.32 -6.64 -4.94
C VAL A 129 -6.02 -7.14 -5.57
N THR A 130 -6.02 -7.45 -6.87
CA THR A 130 -4.78 -7.78 -7.56
C THR A 130 -3.93 -6.54 -7.81
N ILE A 131 -2.62 -6.60 -7.52
CA ILE A 131 -1.68 -5.49 -7.84
C ILE A 131 -1.38 -5.40 -9.34
N ASP A 132 -1.63 -6.46 -10.10
CA ASP A 132 -1.31 -6.50 -11.53
C ASP A 132 -2.22 -5.56 -12.34
N LYS A 133 -3.50 -5.44 -11.95
CA LYS A 133 -4.50 -4.64 -12.65
C LYS A 133 -5.45 -3.87 -11.73
N PHE A 134 -5.19 -3.84 -10.44
CA PHE A 134 -6.08 -3.29 -9.41
C PHE A 134 -7.53 -3.82 -9.56
N LYS A 135 -7.66 -5.15 -9.79
CA LYS A 135 -8.95 -5.80 -9.91
C LYS A 135 -9.36 -6.40 -8.56
N VAL A 136 -10.60 -6.15 -8.13
CA VAL A 136 -11.19 -6.81 -6.97
C VAL A 136 -11.37 -8.30 -7.28
N VAL A 137 -10.81 -9.17 -6.46
CA VAL A 137 -10.84 -10.64 -6.63
C VAL A 137 -11.53 -11.35 -5.47
N TYR A 138 -11.76 -10.65 -4.37
CA TYR A 138 -12.48 -11.14 -3.22
C TYR A 138 -13.15 -9.99 -2.49
N GLU A 139 -14.35 -10.23 -2.04
CA GLU A 139 -15.05 -9.45 -1.01
C GLU A 139 -15.76 -10.43 -0.08
N LYS A 140 -15.65 -10.17 1.23
CA LYS A 140 -16.32 -10.95 2.25
C LYS A 140 -17.86 -10.92 2.04
N GLU A 141 -18.55 -11.98 2.38
CA GLU A 141 -20.02 -12.04 2.26
C GLU A 141 -20.69 -10.82 2.91
N GLY A 142 -21.52 -10.13 2.13
CA GLY A 142 -22.20 -8.90 2.55
C GLY A 142 -21.36 -7.62 2.52
N TYR A 143 -20.09 -7.69 2.09
CA TYR A 143 -19.21 -6.54 1.90
C TYR A 143 -19.09 -6.21 0.40
N THR A 144 -19.41 -4.98 0.01
CA THR A 144 -19.39 -4.50 -1.39
C THR A 144 -18.60 -3.21 -1.55
N ALA A 145 -18.07 -2.68 -0.44
CA ALA A 145 -17.49 -1.35 -0.42
C ALA A 145 -16.24 -1.22 -1.29
N MET A 146 -15.43 -2.27 -1.45
CA MET A 146 -14.26 -2.24 -2.32
C MET A 146 -14.65 -2.12 -3.78
N SER A 147 -15.58 -2.96 -4.25
CA SER A 147 -16.09 -2.93 -5.63
C SER A 147 -16.77 -1.60 -5.96
N GLU A 148 -17.58 -1.06 -5.04
CA GLU A 148 -18.25 0.24 -5.20
C GLU A 148 -17.23 1.40 -5.24
N ALA A 149 -16.23 1.39 -4.34
CA ALA A 149 -15.18 2.38 -4.30
C ALA A 149 -14.33 2.36 -5.57
N MET A 150 -13.95 1.17 -6.04
CA MET A 150 -13.17 1.00 -7.28
C MET A 150 -13.97 1.44 -8.52
N ALA A 151 -15.26 1.09 -8.61
CA ALA A 151 -16.10 1.48 -9.73
C ALA A 151 -16.29 3.01 -9.86
N SER A 152 -16.24 3.73 -8.75
CA SER A 152 -16.39 5.20 -8.73
C SER A 152 -15.06 5.97 -8.68
N LEU A 153 -13.93 5.29 -8.65
CA LEU A 153 -12.63 5.91 -8.38
C LEU A 153 -12.22 6.95 -9.44
N ASP A 154 -12.41 6.63 -10.72
CA ASP A 154 -12.06 7.57 -11.80
C ASP A 154 -12.92 8.83 -11.77
N ALA A 155 -14.23 8.70 -11.52
CA ALA A 155 -15.13 9.84 -11.35
C ALA A 155 -14.72 10.70 -10.16
N THR A 156 -14.44 10.06 -9.01
CA THR A 156 -13.97 10.77 -7.80
C THR A 156 -12.65 11.49 -8.05
N PHE A 157 -11.71 10.85 -8.75
CA PHE A 157 -10.44 11.48 -9.09
C PHE A 157 -10.65 12.72 -9.99
N ALA A 158 -11.48 12.62 -11.02
CA ALA A 158 -11.78 13.74 -11.91
C ALA A 158 -12.50 14.89 -11.18
N GLU A 159 -13.39 14.59 -10.24
CA GLU A 159 -14.06 15.58 -9.39
C GLU A 159 -13.08 16.26 -8.42
N THR A 160 -12.14 15.51 -7.84
CA THR A 160 -11.14 16.03 -6.91
C THR A 160 -10.09 16.89 -7.61
N TYR A 161 -9.72 16.52 -8.85
CA TYR A 161 -8.68 17.19 -9.63
C TYR A 161 -9.24 17.64 -11.01
N PRO A 162 -10.17 18.60 -11.06
CA PRO A 162 -10.88 18.96 -12.29
C PRO A 162 -9.99 19.64 -13.34
N GLN A 163 -8.81 20.12 -12.95
CA GLN A 163 -7.80 20.69 -13.86
C GLN A 163 -6.66 19.70 -14.18
N GLY A 164 -6.82 18.44 -13.77
CA GLY A 164 -5.75 17.44 -13.78
C GLY A 164 -4.88 17.50 -12.53
N PHE A 165 -4.16 16.41 -12.26
CA PHE A 165 -3.25 16.31 -11.13
C PHE A 165 -1.93 17.02 -11.42
N SER A 166 -1.45 17.81 -10.47
CA SER A 166 -0.25 18.65 -10.60
C SER A 166 0.68 18.52 -9.39
N THR A 167 1.85 19.12 -9.45
CA THR A 167 2.80 19.15 -8.32
C THR A 167 2.25 19.85 -7.08
N ALA A 168 1.29 20.78 -7.25
CA ALA A 168 0.63 21.46 -6.14
C ALA A 168 -0.29 20.53 -5.34
N ASP A 169 -0.74 19.43 -5.96
CA ASP A 169 -1.65 18.45 -5.38
C ASP A 169 -0.89 17.33 -4.64
N ILE A 170 0.43 17.26 -4.78
CA ILE A 170 1.25 16.30 -4.04
C ILE A 170 1.28 16.72 -2.57
N LYS A 171 0.36 16.13 -1.81
CA LYS A 171 0.24 16.34 -0.35
C LYS A 171 -0.02 15.02 0.31
N TYR A 172 0.72 14.74 1.36
CA TYR A 172 0.58 13.51 2.14
C TYR A 172 0.11 13.82 3.56
N ASN A 173 -0.49 12.84 4.20
CA ASN A 173 -1.03 13.00 5.54
C ASN A 173 0.06 13.32 6.57
N ASP A 174 -0.33 14.02 7.62
CA ASP A 174 0.55 14.25 8.75
C ASP A 174 0.63 12.97 9.59
N VAL A 175 1.76 12.27 9.46
CA VAL A 175 2.03 11.03 10.19
C VAL A 175 3.16 11.30 11.19
N PRO A 176 2.89 11.25 12.50
CA PRO A 176 3.92 11.47 13.50
C PRO A 176 5.08 10.49 13.41
N ASN A 177 6.29 10.93 13.73
CA ASN A 177 7.50 10.10 13.65
C ASN A 177 7.44 8.81 14.49
N GLU A 178 6.69 8.81 15.57
CA GLU A 178 6.51 7.64 16.44
C GLU A 178 5.42 6.68 15.95
N SER A 179 4.62 7.06 14.95
CA SER A 179 3.59 6.19 14.40
C SER A 179 4.20 4.98 13.70
N MET A 180 3.68 3.79 14.02
CA MET A 180 3.98 2.59 13.28
C MET A 180 3.42 2.73 11.86
N ILE A 181 4.23 2.48 10.85
CA ILE A 181 3.83 2.51 9.43
C ILE A 181 4.21 1.25 8.66
N LEU A 182 4.98 0.37 9.27
CA LEU A 182 5.42 -0.88 8.67
C LEU A 182 5.41 -1.99 9.72
N LEU A 183 4.79 -3.11 9.36
CA LEU A 183 4.81 -4.35 10.14
C LEU A 183 5.44 -5.45 9.27
N ASN A 184 6.71 -5.72 9.49
CA ASN A 184 7.49 -6.67 8.69
C ASN A 184 7.59 -8.03 9.38
N TYR A 185 7.27 -9.10 8.65
CA TYR A 185 7.35 -10.46 9.17
C TYR A 185 8.65 -11.15 8.71
N THR A 186 9.29 -11.82 9.65
CA THR A 186 10.48 -12.64 9.38
C THR A 186 10.17 -14.10 9.66
N SER A 187 10.81 -15.01 8.92
CA SER A 187 10.77 -16.44 9.23
C SER A 187 11.47 -16.67 10.57
N GLY A 188 10.67 -16.89 11.63
CA GLY A 188 11.20 -17.16 12.95
C GLY A 188 11.92 -18.51 12.99
N THR A 189 13.08 -18.59 13.65
CA THR A 189 13.80 -19.84 13.91
C THR A 189 13.01 -20.83 14.77
N THR A 190 11.90 -20.41 15.37
CA THR A 190 11.01 -21.18 16.26
C THR A 190 9.71 -21.63 15.57
N GLY A 191 9.61 -21.53 14.25
CA GLY A 191 8.47 -22.05 13.47
C GLY A 191 7.24 -21.13 13.39
N SER A 192 7.23 -19.98 14.07
CA SER A 192 6.18 -18.95 13.90
C SER A 192 6.79 -17.65 13.36
N SER A 193 6.12 -17.05 12.39
CA SER A 193 6.51 -15.73 11.86
C SER A 193 6.39 -14.67 12.95
N LYS A 194 7.43 -13.83 13.09
CA LYS A 194 7.45 -12.72 14.06
C LYS A 194 7.28 -11.40 13.33
N GLY A 195 6.31 -10.60 13.79
CA GLY A 195 6.10 -9.25 13.28
C GLY A 195 7.02 -8.22 13.96
N VAL A 196 7.79 -7.51 13.16
CA VAL A 196 8.65 -6.40 13.62
C VAL A 196 7.94 -5.09 13.28
N MET A 197 7.60 -4.32 14.32
CA MET A 197 6.95 -3.02 14.18
C MET A 197 7.99 -1.93 13.93
N LEU A 198 7.83 -1.19 12.84
CA LEU A 198 8.71 -0.07 12.48
C LEU A 198 7.90 1.22 12.38
N SER A 199 8.40 2.26 13.06
CA SER A 199 7.82 3.61 13.00
C SER A 199 8.36 4.41 11.81
N VAL A 200 7.72 5.55 11.55
CA VAL A 200 8.26 6.55 10.60
C VAL A 200 9.71 6.86 10.94
N ASN A 201 10.01 7.07 12.23
CA ASN A 201 11.35 7.39 12.71
C ASN A 201 12.39 6.30 12.41
N ASN A 202 12.01 5.02 12.53
CA ASN A 202 12.92 3.92 12.21
C ASN A 202 13.30 3.91 10.71
N LEU A 203 12.32 4.19 9.83
CA LEU A 203 12.59 4.23 8.39
C LEU A 203 13.34 5.51 8.00
N THR A 204 12.99 6.66 8.60
CA THR A 204 13.70 7.92 8.37
C THR A 204 15.19 7.79 8.71
N GLY A 205 15.53 7.14 9.84
CA GLY A 205 16.89 6.95 10.28
C GLY A 205 17.80 6.12 9.36
N ASN A 206 17.22 5.41 8.38
CA ASN A 206 17.97 4.71 7.35
C ASN A 206 18.23 5.58 6.09
N MET A 207 17.64 6.78 6.02
CA MET A 207 17.69 7.64 4.83
C MET A 207 18.51 8.93 5.06
N VAL A 208 18.88 9.25 6.31
CA VAL A 208 19.65 10.43 6.72
C VAL A 208 21.02 10.08 7.27
#